data_d918f2dfb5465dab8270917f4f47c277
#
_entry.id   d918f2dfb5465dab8270917f4f47c277
#
_cell.length_a   1.000
_cell.length_b   1.000
_cell.length_c   1.000
_cell.angle_alpha   90.00
_cell.angle_beta   90.00
_cell.angle_gamma   90.00
#
_symmetry.space_group_name_H-M   'P 1'
#
loop_
_entity.id
_entity.type
_entity.pdbx_description
1 polymer ?
#
loop_
_entity_poly.entity_id
_entity_poly.type
_entity_poly.pdbx_seq_one_letter_code
_entity_poly.pdbx_strand_id
1 'polypeptide(L)'
;MTLRAALIAVLVAASALAGPPIGPAGRWKTYDDKTGALHGLVEITEEQGVLKGRILKSYDPLKPNPTCDLCEGERKGRPVLGMVFLWGLTRQGEDYKGGFILDPDNGKVYKAKVRLDEGGHKLLVRGFIGISLLGRTQTWVRED
;
A
#
# COMPACT_ATOMS: atom_id res chain seq x y z
N MET A 1 -21.50 -14.18 67.98
CA MET A 1 -21.86 -14.25 66.55
C MET A 1 -21.03 -13.23 65.80
N THR A 2 -19.97 -13.67 65.14
CA THR A 2 -19.10 -12.82 64.35
C THR A 2 -19.51 -12.93 62.90
N LEU A 3 -20.09 -11.83 62.33
CA LEU A 3 -20.41 -11.72 60.92
C LEU A 3 -19.10 -11.50 60.17
N ARG A 4 -18.65 -12.48 59.43
CA ARG A 4 -17.55 -12.31 58.48
C ARG A 4 -18.11 -11.78 57.17
N ALA A 5 -17.90 -10.51 56.87
CA ALA A 5 -18.17 -9.94 55.60
C ALA A 5 -17.10 -10.39 54.61
N ALA A 6 -17.49 -11.21 53.65
CA ALA A 6 -16.61 -11.58 52.54
C ALA A 6 -16.62 -10.44 51.52
N LEU A 7 -15.50 -9.74 51.40
CA LEU A 7 -15.28 -8.80 50.30
C LEU A 7 -15.05 -9.63 49.01
N ILE A 8 -16.02 -9.61 48.14
CA ILE A 8 -15.85 -10.13 46.77
C ILE A 8 -15.17 -9.03 45.97
N ALA A 9 -13.87 -9.19 45.73
CA ALA A 9 -13.16 -8.34 44.80
C ALA A 9 -13.56 -8.72 43.35
N VAL A 10 -14.39 -7.88 42.75
CA VAL A 10 -14.70 -8.01 41.30
C VAL A 10 -13.48 -7.52 40.53
N LEU A 11 -12.69 -8.47 40.01
CA LEU A 11 -11.63 -8.17 39.07
C LEU A 11 -12.30 -7.81 37.72
N VAL A 12 -12.42 -6.52 37.42
CA VAL A 12 -12.77 -6.06 36.07
C VAL A 12 -11.54 -6.24 35.21
N ALA A 13 -11.50 -7.33 34.48
CA ALA A 13 -10.50 -7.50 33.42
C ALA A 13 -10.81 -6.48 32.32
N ALA A 14 -10.04 -5.40 32.26
CA ALA A 14 -10.06 -4.49 31.13
C ALA A 14 -9.50 -5.24 29.91
N SER A 15 -10.39 -5.72 29.04
CA SER A 15 -10.01 -6.24 27.75
C SER A 15 -9.46 -5.07 26.94
N ALA A 16 -8.14 -4.98 26.82
CA ALA A 16 -7.50 -4.09 25.86
C ALA A 16 -7.95 -4.53 24.47
N LEU A 17 -8.80 -3.74 23.81
CA LEU A 17 -9.13 -3.91 22.40
C LEU A 17 -7.85 -3.61 21.61
N ALA A 18 -7.13 -4.66 21.18
CA ALA A 18 -6.10 -4.52 20.17
C ALA A 18 -6.76 -3.96 18.92
N GLY A 19 -6.30 -2.80 18.43
CA GLY A 19 -6.72 -2.26 17.14
C GLY A 19 -6.47 -3.29 16.02
N PRO A 20 -7.10 -3.15 14.84
CA PRO A 20 -6.83 -4.03 13.71
C PRO A 20 -5.33 -4.03 13.41
N PRO A 21 -4.73 -5.18 13.00
CA PRO A 21 -3.31 -5.24 12.66
C PRO A 21 -3.04 -4.24 11.53
N ILE A 22 -2.05 -3.36 11.76
CA ILE A 22 -1.65 -2.36 10.76
C ILE A 22 -0.80 -3.07 9.72
N GLY A 23 -1.32 -3.16 8.50
CA GLY A 23 -0.64 -3.72 7.36
C GLY A 23 -0.66 -2.75 6.18
N PRO A 24 -0.08 -3.12 5.03
CA PRO A 24 -0.08 -2.28 3.83
C PRO A 24 -1.43 -2.21 3.12
N ALA A 25 -2.39 -3.08 3.46
CA ALA A 25 -3.74 -3.00 2.92
C ALA A 25 -4.42 -1.68 3.28
N GLY A 26 -5.12 -1.09 2.33
CA GLY A 26 -5.79 0.20 2.48
C GLY A 26 -5.58 1.13 1.29
N ARG A 27 -5.97 2.38 1.46
CA ARG A 27 -5.85 3.42 0.42
C ARG A 27 -4.67 4.32 0.69
N TRP A 28 -3.98 4.69 -0.38
CA TRP A 28 -2.74 5.44 -0.31
C TRP A 28 -2.74 6.57 -1.33
N LYS A 29 -2.38 7.76 -0.88
CA LYS A 29 -2.11 8.91 -1.74
C LYS A 29 -0.69 8.82 -2.27
N THR A 30 -0.55 8.96 -3.57
CA THR A 30 0.75 8.99 -4.24
C THR A 30 1.08 10.41 -4.68
N TYR A 31 2.36 10.73 -4.79
CA TYR A 31 2.83 12.07 -5.10
C TYR A 31 3.82 12.03 -6.26
N ASP A 32 3.81 13.09 -7.05
CA ASP A 32 4.77 13.27 -8.13
C ASP A 32 6.18 13.51 -7.57
N ASP A 33 7.16 12.77 -8.05
CA ASP A 33 8.53 12.84 -7.53
C ASP A 33 9.24 14.15 -7.83
N LYS A 34 8.84 14.83 -8.91
CA LYS A 34 9.47 16.05 -9.35
C LYS A 34 8.87 17.30 -8.72
N THR A 35 7.55 17.31 -8.57
CA THR A 35 6.80 18.48 -8.11
C THR A 35 6.31 18.36 -6.68
N GLY A 36 6.21 17.14 -6.13
CA GLY A 36 5.57 16.87 -4.84
C GLY A 36 4.05 16.99 -4.86
N ALA A 37 3.45 17.25 -6.03
CA ALA A 37 2.00 17.38 -6.15
C ALA A 37 1.31 16.03 -5.95
N LEU A 38 0.08 16.05 -5.41
CA LEU A 38 -0.77 14.88 -5.29
C LEU A 38 -1.03 14.32 -6.70
N HIS A 39 -0.64 13.06 -6.91
CA HIS A 39 -0.66 12.40 -8.22
C HIS A 39 -1.83 11.46 -8.39
N GLY A 40 -2.06 10.58 -7.42
CA GLY A 40 -3.13 9.58 -7.51
C GLY A 40 -3.56 9.01 -6.17
N LEU A 41 -4.62 8.23 -6.23
CA LEU A 41 -5.10 7.39 -5.15
C LEU A 41 -5.02 5.93 -5.59
N VAL A 42 -4.45 5.09 -4.76
CA VAL A 42 -4.33 3.66 -5.01
C VAL A 42 -4.89 2.86 -3.84
N GLU A 43 -5.30 1.65 -4.10
CA GLU A 43 -5.75 0.70 -3.09
C GLU A 43 -4.89 -0.55 -3.10
N ILE A 44 -4.37 -0.92 -1.95
CA ILE A 44 -3.67 -2.18 -1.75
C ILE A 44 -4.60 -3.14 -1.02
N THR A 45 -4.73 -4.33 -1.56
CA THR A 45 -5.43 -5.47 -0.95
C THR A 45 -4.45 -6.59 -0.68
N GLU A 46 -4.74 -7.39 0.32
CA GLU A 46 -3.96 -8.58 0.67
C GLU A 46 -4.87 -9.80 0.63
N GLU A 47 -4.53 -10.77 -0.20
CA GLU A 47 -5.21 -12.03 -0.33
C GLU A 47 -4.22 -13.18 -0.15
N GLN A 48 -4.45 -14.04 0.85
CA GLN A 48 -3.58 -15.18 1.16
C GLN A 48 -2.09 -14.77 1.31
N GLY A 49 -1.85 -13.62 1.94
CA GLY A 49 -0.50 -13.10 2.18
C GLY A 49 0.15 -12.42 0.97
N VAL A 50 -0.55 -12.25 -0.13
CA VAL A 50 -0.04 -11.62 -1.36
C VAL A 50 -0.68 -10.26 -1.57
N LEU A 51 0.15 -9.23 -1.75
CA LEU A 51 -0.32 -7.88 -2.02
C LEU A 51 -0.64 -7.66 -3.50
N LYS A 52 -1.73 -6.91 -3.73
CA LYS A 52 -2.16 -6.42 -5.02
C LYS A 52 -2.56 -4.96 -4.88
N GLY A 53 -2.15 -4.12 -5.82
CA GLY A 53 -2.51 -2.71 -5.85
C GLY A 53 -3.26 -2.33 -7.11
N ARG A 54 -4.32 -1.50 -6.96
CA ARG A 54 -5.09 -0.92 -8.06
C ARG A 54 -5.04 0.59 -8.01
N ILE A 55 -5.03 1.21 -9.17
CA ILE A 55 -5.14 2.66 -9.30
C ILE A 55 -6.62 3.03 -9.24
N LEU A 56 -7.01 3.86 -8.28
CA LEU A 56 -8.40 4.27 -8.10
C LEU A 56 -8.70 5.63 -8.74
N LYS A 57 -7.75 6.56 -8.69
CA LYS A 57 -7.97 7.94 -9.16
C LYS A 57 -6.67 8.58 -9.63
N SER A 58 -6.79 9.40 -10.68
CA SER A 58 -5.77 10.35 -11.12
C SER A 58 -6.18 11.76 -10.68
N TYR A 59 -5.22 12.51 -10.11
CA TYR A 59 -5.41 13.91 -9.74
C TYR A 59 -4.79 14.87 -10.75
N ASP A 60 -4.25 14.34 -11.86
CA ASP A 60 -3.81 15.18 -12.97
C ASP A 60 -5.02 15.83 -13.65
N PRO A 61 -5.18 17.16 -13.58
CA PRO A 61 -6.33 17.84 -14.16
C PRO A 61 -6.39 17.75 -15.69
N LEU A 62 -5.24 17.50 -16.32
CA LEU A 62 -5.13 17.35 -17.78
C LEU A 62 -5.41 15.90 -18.23
N LYS A 63 -5.27 14.95 -17.33
CA LYS A 63 -5.47 13.52 -17.61
C LYS A 63 -6.26 12.83 -16.47
N PRO A 64 -7.54 13.19 -16.28
CA PRO A 64 -8.33 12.59 -15.20
C PRO A 64 -8.68 11.12 -15.45
N ASN A 65 -8.69 10.69 -16.71
CA ASN A 65 -8.97 9.31 -17.14
C ASN A 65 -7.88 8.82 -18.10
N PRO A 66 -6.63 8.63 -17.62
CA PRO A 66 -5.54 8.24 -18.48
C PRO A 66 -5.68 6.81 -19.01
N THR A 67 -5.07 6.59 -20.17
CA THR A 67 -4.89 5.25 -20.75
C THR A 67 -3.41 4.88 -20.77
N CYS A 68 -3.11 3.58 -20.71
CA CYS A 68 -1.71 3.11 -20.71
C CYS A 68 -1.20 2.92 -22.13
N ASP A 69 -0.90 4.02 -22.81
CA ASP A 69 -0.54 4.01 -24.23
C ASP A 69 0.85 3.44 -24.49
N LEU A 70 1.74 3.52 -23.49
CA LEU A 70 3.10 2.98 -23.54
C LEU A 70 3.23 1.58 -22.95
N CYS A 71 2.14 1.02 -22.40
CA CYS A 71 2.11 -0.35 -21.91
C CYS A 71 2.28 -1.35 -23.06
N GLU A 72 2.77 -2.53 -22.70
CA GLU A 72 2.90 -3.65 -23.62
C GLU A 72 1.80 -4.70 -23.38
N GLY A 73 1.53 -5.52 -24.40
CA GLY A 73 0.59 -6.64 -24.30
C GLY A 73 -0.85 -6.18 -24.02
N GLU A 74 -1.52 -6.89 -23.13
CA GLU A 74 -2.94 -6.68 -22.83
C GLU A 74 -3.24 -5.34 -22.17
N ARG A 75 -2.25 -4.70 -21.55
CA ARG A 75 -2.41 -3.41 -20.87
C ARG A 75 -2.35 -2.22 -21.82
N LYS A 76 -1.84 -2.41 -23.04
CA LYS A 76 -1.67 -1.33 -24.02
C LYS A 76 -3.01 -0.68 -24.35
N GLY A 77 -3.09 0.65 -24.17
CA GLY A 77 -4.29 1.43 -24.43
C GLY A 77 -5.44 1.23 -23.46
N ARG A 78 -5.26 0.42 -22.43
CA ARG A 78 -6.30 0.18 -21.41
C ARG A 78 -6.42 1.36 -20.45
N PRO A 79 -7.60 1.57 -19.85
CA PRO A 79 -7.75 2.55 -18.80
C PRO A 79 -6.82 2.27 -17.62
N VAL A 80 -6.13 3.30 -17.16
CA VAL A 80 -5.25 3.22 -15.99
C VAL A 80 -6.07 3.09 -14.70
N LEU A 81 -7.22 3.76 -14.61
CA LEU A 81 -8.10 3.63 -13.46
C LEU A 81 -8.70 2.22 -13.39
N GLY A 82 -8.59 1.59 -12.24
CA GLY A 82 -8.98 0.19 -12.00
C GLY A 82 -7.93 -0.84 -12.36
N MET A 83 -6.81 -0.42 -12.98
CA MET A 83 -5.74 -1.32 -13.39
C MET A 83 -4.95 -1.82 -12.17
N VAL A 84 -4.65 -3.12 -12.17
CA VAL A 84 -3.67 -3.69 -11.25
C VAL A 84 -2.29 -3.28 -11.71
N PHE A 85 -1.60 -2.48 -10.90
CA PHE A 85 -0.27 -1.96 -11.21
C PHE A 85 0.81 -2.46 -10.26
N LEU A 86 0.43 -3.06 -9.14
CA LEU A 86 1.30 -3.66 -8.14
C LEU A 86 0.80 -5.07 -7.85
N TRP A 87 1.67 -6.08 -7.90
CA TRP A 87 1.26 -7.46 -7.69
C TRP A 87 2.39 -8.37 -7.20
N GLY A 88 2.00 -9.48 -6.56
CA GLY A 88 2.90 -10.59 -6.26
C GLY A 88 3.84 -10.37 -5.08
N LEU A 89 3.66 -9.31 -4.27
CA LEU A 89 4.52 -9.07 -3.12
C LEU A 89 4.07 -9.90 -1.92
N THR A 90 5.02 -10.55 -1.28
CA THR A 90 4.81 -11.33 -0.06
C THR A 90 5.69 -10.84 1.07
N ARG A 91 5.21 -11.01 2.30
CA ARG A 91 5.95 -10.56 3.47
C ARG A 91 7.23 -11.39 3.67
N GLN A 92 8.35 -10.67 3.82
CA GLN A 92 9.66 -11.24 4.11
C GLN A 92 10.34 -10.34 5.15
N GLY A 93 10.18 -10.69 6.44
CA GLY A 93 10.59 -9.82 7.54
C GLY A 93 9.70 -8.58 7.65
N GLU A 94 10.29 -7.40 7.60
CA GLU A 94 9.57 -6.12 7.61
C GLU A 94 9.15 -5.64 6.22
N ASP A 95 9.67 -6.27 5.18
CA ASP A 95 9.39 -5.93 3.78
C ASP A 95 8.31 -6.84 3.19
N TYR A 96 7.63 -6.30 2.19
CA TYR A 96 6.87 -7.08 1.20
C TYR A 96 7.62 -6.97 -0.12
N LYS A 97 8.04 -8.09 -0.68
CA LYS A 97 8.88 -8.14 -1.88
C LYS A 97 8.64 -9.39 -2.72
N GLY A 98 9.39 -9.52 -3.80
CA GLY A 98 9.26 -10.63 -4.75
C GLY A 98 8.21 -10.41 -5.83
N GLY A 99 7.60 -9.23 -5.87
CA GLY A 99 6.60 -8.84 -6.86
C GLY A 99 7.05 -7.73 -7.78
N PHE A 100 6.07 -7.10 -8.44
CA PHE A 100 6.30 -6.16 -9.52
C PHE A 100 5.41 -4.93 -9.40
N ILE A 101 5.88 -3.84 -10.01
CA ILE A 101 5.13 -2.60 -10.16
C ILE A 101 5.22 -2.09 -11.59
N LEU A 102 4.07 -1.72 -12.15
CA LEU A 102 3.96 -1.06 -13.44
C LEU A 102 3.96 0.45 -13.23
N ASP A 103 4.78 1.15 -14.01
CA ASP A 103 4.67 2.60 -14.18
C ASP A 103 3.84 2.90 -15.44
N PRO A 104 2.58 3.38 -15.29
CA PRO A 104 1.73 3.65 -16.46
C PRO A 104 2.24 4.79 -17.34
N ASP A 105 3.06 5.69 -16.80
CA ASP A 105 3.57 6.85 -17.54
C ASP A 105 4.62 6.45 -18.58
N ASN A 106 5.38 5.40 -18.32
CA ASN A 106 6.37 4.88 -19.27
C ASN A 106 6.08 3.46 -19.79
N GLY A 107 5.07 2.78 -19.23
CA GLY A 107 4.67 1.44 -19.62
C GLY A 107 5.61 0.33 -19.15
N LYS A 108 6.59 0.63 -18.32
CA LYS A 108 7.59 -0.34 -17.86
C LYS A 108 7.17 -1.02 -16.57
N VAL A 109 7.57 -2.29 -16.44
CA VAL A 109 7.38 -3.10 -15.24
C VAL A 109 8.72 -3.23 -14.52
N TYR A 110 8.70 -2.94 -13.22
CA TYR A 110 9.86 -3.02 -12.34
C TYR A 110 9.63 -4.08 -11.27
N LYS A 111 10.71 -4.61 -10.70
CA LYS A 111 10.65 -5.34 -9.44
C LYS A 111 10.22 -4.37 -8.34
N ALA A 112 9.46 -4.85 -7.37
CA ALA A 112 8.92 -4.01 -6.32
C ALA A 112 9.21 -4.53 -4.92
N LYS A 113 9.38 -3.58 -4.01
CA LYS A 113 9.49 -3.82 -2.57
C LYS A 113 8.74 -2.70 -1.85
N VAL A 114 7.94 -3.05 -0.85
CA VAL A 114 7.24 -2.08 -0.01
C VAL A 114 7.51 -2.34 1.47
N ARG A 115 7.53 -1.27 2.25
CA ARG A 115 7.69 -1.30 3.70
C ARG A 115 6.79 -0.26 4.34
N LEU A 116 6.09 -0.64 5.41
CA LEU A 116 5.37 0.32 6.26
C LEU A 116 6.36 1.17 7.04
N ASP A 117 6.05 2.44 7.21
CA ASP A 117 6.81 3.41 7.97
C ASP A 117 5.89 4.31 8.80
N GLU A 118 6.46 5.01 9.77
CA GLU A 118 5.76 5.94 10.66
C GLU A 118 4.46 5.36 11.25
N GLY A 119 4.56 4.19 11.88
CA GLY A 119 3.42 3.54 12.55
C GLY A 119 2.29 3.13 11.61
N GLY A 120 2.58 2.93 10.33
CA GLY A 120 1.62 2.54 9.30
C GLY A 120 0.97 3.72 8.57
N HIS A 121 1.37 4.97 8.85
CA HIS A 121 0.87 6.16 8.15
C HIS A 121 1.51 6.37 6.79
N LYS A 122 2.72 5.85 6.59
CA LYS A 122 3.45 5.93 5.33
C LYS A 122 3.79 4.56 4.79
N LEU A 123 3.92 4.47 3.48
CA LEU A 123 4.37 3.29 2.77
C LEU A 123 5.52 3.68 1.86
N LEU A 124 6.67 3.05 2.09
CA LEU A 124 7.84 3.20 1.22
C LEU A 124 7.70 2.19 0.10
N VAL A 125 7.64 2.68 -1.14
CA VAL A 125 7.44 1.86 -2.34
C VAL A 125 8.65 2.02 -3.24
N ARG A 126 9.41 0.94 -3.43
CA ARG A 126 10.59 0.92 -4.25
C ARG A 126 10.40 0.07 -5.49
N GLY A 127 10.59 0.68 -6.65
CA GLY A 127 10.71 0.00 -7.94
C GLY A 127 12.18 -0.06 -8.36
N PHE A 128 12.65 -1.18 -8.88
CA PHE A 128 14.04 -1.36 -9.26
C PHE A 128 14.21 -2.37 -10.41
N ILE A 129 15.36 -2.28 -11.07
CA ILE A 129 15.77 -3.19 -12.13
C ILE A 129 17.00 -3.98 -11.65
N GLY A 130 16.96 -5.31 -11.77
CA GLY A 130 18.06 -6.17 -11.35
C GLY A 130 18.18 -6.25 -9.84
N ILE A 131 19.06 -5.42 -9.24
CA ILE A 131 19.29 -5.35 -7.79
C ILE A 131 18.61 -4.13 -7.17
N SER A 132 18.25 -4.22 -5.89
CA SER A 132 17.51 -3.17 -5.17
C SER A 132 18.23 -1.81 -5.10
N LEU A 133 19.55 -1.77 -5.32
CA LEU A 133 20.31 -0.52 -5.37
C LEU A 133 20.02 0.33 -6.61
N LEU A 134 19.58 -0.29 -7.72
CA LEU A 134 19.26 0.36 -8.98
C LEU A 134 17.76 0.64 -9.09
N GLY A 135 17.28 1.58 -8.31
CA GLY A 135 15.86 1.86 -8.27
C GLY A 135 15.51 3.20 -7.66
N ARG A 136 14.22 3.45 -7.54
CA ARG A 136 13.63 4.67 -7.00
C ARG A 136 12.62 4.33 -5.91
N THR A 137 12.66 5.08 -4.82
CA THR A 137 11.70 4.94 -3.72
C THR A 137 10.75 6.12 -3.71
N GLN A 138 9.46 5.83 -3.68
CA GLN A 138 8.39 6.78 -3.40
C GLN A 138 7.87 6.57 -1.98
N THR A 139 7.41 7.65 -1.36
CA THR A 139 6.70 7.60 -0.09
C THR A 139 5.23 7.90 -0.35
N TRP A 140 4.38 6.93 -0.08
CA TRP A 140 2.93 7.11 -0.14
C TRP A 140 2.38 7.40 1.24
N VAL A 141 1.31 8.15 1.31
CA VAL A 141 0.66 8.53 2.58
C VAL A 141 -0.71 7.89 2.66
N ARG A 142 -0.99 7.24 3.78
CA ARG A 142 -2.30 6.60 3.98
C ARG A 142 -3.40 7.64 3.90
N GLU A 143 -4.46 7.31 3.15
CA GLU A 143 -5.70 8.07 3.18
C GLU A 143 -6.45 7.76 4.47
N ASP A 144 -6.87 8.79 5.19
CA ASP A 144 -7.68 8.68 6.40
C ASP A 144 -9.16 8.44 6.06
#